data_098420683dffdad8e691c4dcb58777de
#
_entry.id   098420683dffdad8e691c4dcb58777de
#
_cell.length_a   1.000
_cell.length_b   1.000
_cell.length_c   1.000
_cell.angle_alpha   90.00
_cell.angle_beta   90.00
_cell.angle_gamma   90.00
#
_symmetry.space_group_name_H-M   'P 1'
#
loop_
_entity.id
_entity.type
_entity.pdbx_description
1 polymer ?
#
loop_
_entity_poly.entity_id
_entity_poly.type
_entity_poly.pdbx_seq_one_letter_code
_entity_poly.pdbx_strand_id
1 'polypeptide(L)'
;MLIFEIIKVAMSAIGTNILRSVLTTLGIVIGVGAVITMVSLGEGAQVQVEQQINNMGTSVLTIRPGQEFSHGVSRGDTQMSIEDAEALRNETRGFLKISPELQSRMQVTYLRWNSNNQVMGVWPDYFDMYDHGLIAGRYFTEGEVRGRRRVAVLGYTIPEQLGEIPTDSSQYSIAAELLVGKTIQVRGIPFEVIGVLEEKGDAMWLRPDDQIFIPQSTAQYRVMGGRDRLGSIYASTETPEEMNQAIAEIDRIMRREHRILPGEDADFSIRNSTDLLETFNAT
;
A
#
# COMPACT_ATOMS: atom_id res chain seq x y z
N MET A 1 -4.67 15.93 -62.44
CA MET A 1 -4.23 14.97 -63.46
C MET A 1 -2.81 14.41 -63.11
N LEU A 2 -1.82 15.24 -62.84
CA LEU A 2 -0.44 14.83 -62.59
C LEU A 2 -0.26 13.81 -61.45
N ILE A 3 -0.95 13.99 -60.28
CA ILE A 3 -0.87 13.09 -59.13
C ILE A 3 -1.38 11.68 -59.45
N PHE A 4 -2.42 11.56 -60.26
CA PHE A 4 -3.00 10.26 -60.62
C PHE A 4 -2.05 9.47 -61.58
N GLU A 5 -1.37 10.17 -62.47
CA GLU A 5 -0.34 9.57 -63.35
C GLU A 5 0.90 9.10 -62.55
N ILE A 6 1.32 9.91 -61.58
CA ILE A 6 2.47 9.51 -60.71
C ILE A 6 2.11 8.25 -59.89
N ILE A 7 0.89 8.17 -59.34
CA ILE A 7 0.45 6.98 -58.60
C ILE A 7 0.38 5.75 -59.51
N LYS A 8 -0.10 5.92 -60.77
CA LYS A 8 -0.21 4.83 -61.73
C LYS A 8 1.16 4.32 -62.16
N VAL A 9 2.14 5.20 -62.36
CA VAL A 9 3.51 4.85 -62.70
C VAL A 9 4.19 4.14 -61.49
N ALA A 10 3.98 4.63 -60.30
CA ALA A 10 4.51 4.02 -59.05
C ALA A 10 3.95 2.61 -58.85
N MET A 11 2.65 2.40 -59.02
CA MET A 11 2.01 1.09 -58.94
C MET A 11 2.52 0.11 -60.01
N SER A 12 2.75 0.59 -61.24
CA SER A 12 3.34 -0.19 -62.33
C SER A 12 4.81 -0.59 -62.01
N ALA A 13 5.57 0.33 -61.44
CA ALA A 13 6.98 0.06 -61.06
C ALA A 13 7.06 -0.99 -59.93
N ILE A 14 6.14 -0.96 -58.97
CA ILE A 14 6.01 -1.99 -57.92
C ILE A 14 5.72 -3.37 -58.52
N GLY A 15 4.81 -3.41 -59.51
CA GLY A 15 4.43 -4.66 -60.22
C GLY A 15 5.54 -5.28 -61.06
N THR A 16 6.54 -4.49 -61.51
CA THR A 16 7.63 -4.99 -62.39
C THR A 16 8.67 -5.82 -61.60
N ASN A 17 8.80 -5.61 -60.29
CA ASN A 17 9.72 -6.33 -59.39
C ASN A 17 9.07 -6.70 -58.04
N ILE A 18 8.03 -7.49 -58.12
CA ILE A 18 7.17 -7.85 -56.97
C ILE A 18 7.98 -8.40 -55.79
N LEU A 19 8.95 -9.28 -56.04
CA LEU A 19 9.75 -9.92 -55.03
C LEU A 19 10.60 -8.93 -54.23
N ARG A 20 11.19 -7.92 -54.90
CA ARG A 20 11.96 -6.85 -54.25
C ARG A 20 11.04 -5.93 -53.46
N SER A 21 9.92 -5.57 -54.02
CA SER A 21 8.93 -4.69 -53.34
C SER A 21 8.37 -5.34 -52.10
N VAL A 22 8.05 -6.64 -52.14
CA VAL A 22 7.58 -7.40 -51.00
C VAL A 22 8.66 -7.50 -49.91
N LEU A 23 9.89 -7.84 -50.28
CA LEU A 23 10.98 -7.94 -49.32
C LEU A 23 11.33 -6.61 -48.65
N THR A 24 11.35 -5.51 -49.40
CA THR A 24 11.62 -4.19 -48.83
C THR A 24 10.46 -3.71 -47.92
N THR A 25 9.21 -3.91 -48.36
CA THR A 25 8.05 -3.57 -47.52
C THR A 25 8.00 -4.41 -46.26
N LEU A 26 8.26 -5.72 -46.37
CA LEU A 26 8.32 -6.61 -45.21
C LEU A 26 9.42 -6.16 -44.23
N GLY A 27 10.60 -5.80 -44.74
CA GLY A 27 11.68 -5.26 -43.89
C GLY A 27 11.27 -3.98 -43.13
N ILE A 28 10.58 -3.07 -43.82
CA ILE A 28 10.06 -1.82 -43.18
C ILE A 28 8.99 -2.15 -42.15
N VAL A 29 8.03 -3.01 -42.47
CA VAL A 29 6.95 -3.39 -41.56
C VAL A 29 7.51 -4.06 -40.30
N ILE A 30 8.45 -5.00 -40.46
CA ILE A 30 9.10 -5.64 -39.32
C ILE A 30 9.90 -4.63 -38.49
N GLY A 31 10.67 -3.76 -39.14
CA GLY A 31 11.49 -2.76 -38.48
C GLY A 31 10.66 -1.75 -37.68
N VAL A 32 9.61 -1.18 -38.31
CA VAL A 32 8.70 -0.24 -37.64
C VAL A 32 7.87 -0.94 -36.55
N GLY A 33 7.37 -2.15 -36.84
CA GLY A 33 6.63 -2.95 -35.88
C GLY A 33 7.45 -3.29 -34.63
N ALA A 34 8.73 -3.65 -34.80
CA ALA A 34 9.63 -3.91 -33.69
C ALA A 34 9.86 -2.67 -32.80
N VAL A 35 10.05 -1.50 -33.42
CA VAL A 35 10.23 -0.24 -32.70
C VAL A 35 8.94 0.14 -31.92
N ILE A 36 7.79 0.06 -32.57
CA ILE A 36 6.50 0.36 -31.92
C ILE A 36 6.29 -0.59 -30.72
N THR A 37 6.52 -1.88 -30.91
CA THR A 37 6.37 -2.87 -29.82
C THR A 37 7.31 -2.57 -28.66
N MET A 38 8.57 -2.21 -28.93
CA MET A 38 9.55 -1.89 -27.92
C MET A 38 9.16 -0.62 -27.11
N VAL A 39 8.71 0.43 -27.82
CA VAL A 39 8.24 1.67 -27.16
C VAL A 39 7.00 1.40 -26.33
N SER A 40 5.99 0.69 -26.87
CA SER A 40 4.76 0.36 -26.13
C SER A 40 5.01 -0.52 -24.92
N LEU A 41 5.97 -1.47 -24.99
CA LEU A 41 6.41 -2.24 -23.83
C LEU A 41 7.06 -1.35 -22.77
N GLY A 42 7.91 -0.40 -23.19
CA GLY A 42 8.57 0.55 -22.29
C GLY A 42 7.57 1.46 -21.58
N GLU A 43 6.62 2.04 -22.32
CA GLU A 43 5.54 2.86 -21.74
C GLU A 43 4.63 2.05 -20.82
N GLY A 44 4.26 0.83 -21.19
CA GLY A 44 3.47 -0.06 -20.35
C GLY A 44 4.17 -0.42 -19.04
N ALA A 45 5.47 -0.69 -19.08
CA ALA A 45 6.27 -0.94 -17.88
C ALA A 45 6.36 0.31 -16.99
N GLN A 46 6.52 1.50 -17.56
CA GLN A 46 6.57 2.75 -16.82
C GLN A 46 5.24 3.02 -16.10
N VAL A 47 4.11 2.86 -16.78
CA VAL A 47 2.78 3.02 -16.17
C VAL A 47 2.57 2.04 -15.02
N GLN A 48 3.02 0.78 -15.17
CA GLN A 48 2.95 -0.19 -14.08
C GLN A 48 3.80 0.23 -12.86
N VAL A 49 5.00 0.74 -13.08
CA VAL A 49 5.86 1.25 -12.00
C VAL A 49 5.23 2.45 -11.33
N GLU A 50 4.70 3.41 -12.09
CA GLU A 50 3.98 4.58 -11.54
C GLU A 50 2.76 4.18 -10.72
N GLN A 51 1.99 3.20 -11.17
CA GLN A 51 0.85 2.67 -10.40
C GLN A 51 1.30 1.99 -9.11
N GLN A 52 2.38 1.20 -9.14
CA GLN A 52 2.95 0.61 -7.93
C GLN A 52 3.42 1.67 -6.93
N ILE A 53 4.06 2.74 -7.41
CA ILE A 53 4.50 3.86 -6.58
C ILE A 53 3.28 4.56 -5.94
N ASN A 54 2.26 4.87 -6.72
CA ASN A 54 1.03 5.50 -6.23
C ASN A 54 0.31 4.62 -5.19
N ASN A 55 0.25 3.30 -5.42
CA ASN A 55 -0.34 2.35 -4.48
C ASN A 55 0.43 2.23 -3.15
N MET A 56 1.71 2.57 -3.12
CA MET A 56 2.54 2.57 -1.91
C MET A 56 2.38 3.85 -1.06
N GLY A 57 1.59 4.85 -1.51
CA GLY A 57 1.46 6.13 -0.82
C GLY A 57 2.72 6.97 -0.99
N THR A 58 2.80 7.77 -2.04
CA THR A 58 4.00 8.55 -2.43
C THR A 58 4.46 9.56 -1.38
N SER A 59 3.60 9.88 -0.42
CA SER A 59 3.88 10.85 0.64
C SER A 59 3.86 10.20 2.03
N VAL A 60 4.09 8.88 2.13
CA VAL A 60 4.07 8.16 3.41
C VAL A 60 5.48 7.91 3.92
N LEU A 61 5.72 8.38 5.13
CA LEU A 61 6.90 8.10 5.94
C LEU A 61 6.61 6.95 6.89
N THR A 62 7.53 6.00 6.98
CA THR A 62 7.48 4.91 7.95
C THR A 62 8.53 5.14 9.02
N ILE A 63 8.08 5.31 10.26
CA ILE A 63 8.93 5.44 11.44
C ILE A 63 8.98 4.06 12.09
N ARG A 64 10.17 3.52 12.26
CA ARG A 64 10.39 2.20 12.87
C ARG A 64 11.36 2.29 14.04
N PRO A 65 11.23 1.41 15.07
CA PRO A 65 12.22 1.32 16.10
C PRO A 65 13.57 0.95 15.49
N GLY A 66 14.60 1.69 15.86
CA GLY A 66 15.97 1.44 15.48
C GLY A 66 16.60 0.36 16.36
N GLN A 67 17.64 -0.31 15.85
CA GLN A 67 18.54 -1.09 16.69
C GLN A 67 19.67 -0.16 17.14
N GLU A 68 19.73 0.14 18.42
CA GLU A 68 20.84 0.89 19.00
C GLU A 68 22.09 0.00 19.01
N PHE A 69 22.96 0.19 18.02
CA PHE A 69 24.30 -0.38 17.99
C PHE A 69 25.27 0.60 18.62
N SER A 70 25.48 0.54 19.93
CA SER A 70 26.59 1.23 20.57
C SER A 70 27.75 0.26 20.75
N HIS A 71 28.89 0.54 20.06
CA HIS A 71 30.13 -0.25 20.14
C HIS A 71 29.96 -1.77 19.86
N GLY A 72 29.06 -2.15 18.94
CA GLY A 72 28.86 -3.56 18.54
C GLY A 72 28.03 -4.39 19.52
N VAL A 73 27.44 -3.77 20.53
CA VAL A 73 26.50 -4.41 21.46
C VAL A 73 25.11 -3.82 21.21
N SER A 74 24.15 -4.68 20.89
CA SER A 74 22.73 -4.28 20.82
C SER A 74 22.27 -3.90 22.23
N ARG A 75 21.93 -2.64 22.45
CA ARG A 75 21.49 -2.09 23.74
C ARG A 75 20.00 -2.31 24.03
N GLY A 76 19.41 -3.26 23.36
CA GLY A 76 18.00 -3.59 23.48
C GLY A 76 17.16 -2.98 22.35
N ASP A 77 16.05 -3.65 22.05
CA ASP A 77 15.07 -3.12 21.11
C ASP A 77 14.42 -1.88 21.74
N THR A 78 14.68 -0.71 21.20
CA THR A 78 13.91 0.48 21.54
C THR A 78 12.45 0.24 21.21
N GLN A 79 11.57 0.56 22.11
CA GLN A 79 10.16 0.32 21.96
C GLN A 79 9.47 1.63 21.56
N MET A 80 8.81 1.62 20.42
CA MET A 80 7.87 2.67 20.06
C MET A 80 6.52 2.39 20.69
N SER A 81 5.90 3.41 21.22
CA SER A 81 4.64 3.35 21.98
C SER A 81 3.50 4.11 21.29
N ILE A 82 2.29 3.95 21.79
CA ILE A 82 1.13 4.75 21.34
C ILE A 82 1.30 6.22 21.69
N GLU A 83 1.93 6.52 22.83
CA GLU A 83 2.24 7.87 23.29
C GLU A 83 3.09 8.63 22.28
N ASP A 84 4.02 7.98 21.60
CA ASP A 84 4.83 8.59 20.53
C ASP A 84 3.97 8.99 19.34
N ALA A 85 3.04 8.12 18.92
CA ALA A 85 2.09 8.44 17.85
C ALA A 85 1.13 9.57 18.25
N GLU A 86 0.68 9.60 19.51
CA GLU A 86 -0.16 10.67 20.04
C GLU A 86 0.62 12.00 20.13
N ALA A 87 1.88 11.97 20.53
CA ALA A 87 2.75 13.15 20.56
C ALA A 87 2.93 13.72 19.16
N LEU A 88 3.23 12.87 18.18
CA LEU A 88 3.34 13.27 16.77
C LEU A 88 2.03 13.92 16.28
N ARG A 89 0.88 13.29 16.48
CA ARG A 89 -0.43 13.81 16.06
C ARG A 89 -0.74 15.17 16.70
N ASN A 90 -0.52 15.29 18.01
CA ASN A 90 -0.88 16.49 18.77
C ASN A 90 0.00 17.70 18.41
N GLU A 91 1.29 17.47 18.19
CA GLU A 91 2.22 18.57 17.92
C GLU A 91 2.23 19.03 16.48
N THR A 92 2.02 18.14 15.53
CA THR A 92 1.94 18.51 14.12
C THR A 92 0.61 19.17 13.75
N ARG A 93 -0.39 19.16 14.65
CA ARG A 93 -1.66 19.92 14.53
C ARG A 93 -2.35 19.79 13.16
N GLY A 94 -2.33 18.60 12.58
CA GLY A 94 -2.94 18.33 11.28
C GLY A 94 -2.04 18.58 10.07
N PHE A 95 -0.81 19.04 10.28
CA PHE A 95 0.20 19.05 9.21
C PHE A 95 0.54 17.64 8.73
N LEU A 96 0.55 16.67 9.65
CA LEU A 96 0.73 15.26 9.33
C LEU A 96 -0.52 14.45 9.68
N LYS A 97 -0.92 13.55 8.78
CA LYS A 97 -1.77 12.43 9.13
C LYS A 97 -0.89 11.37 9.81
N ILE A 98 -1.31 10.85 10.93
CA ILE A 98 -0.53 9.88 11.73
C ILE A 98 -1.36 8.62 11.97
N SER A 99 -0.75 7.45 11.80
CA SER A 99 -1.35 6.19 12.20
C SER A 99 -0.31 5.25 12.82
N PRO A 100 -0.48 4.82 14.06
CA PRO A 100 0.31 3.73 14.63
C PRO A 100 -0.08 2.40 14.00
N GLU A 101 0.85 1.47 13.98
CA GLU A 101 0.64 0.11 13.50
C GLU A 101 0.95 -0.92 14.59
N LEU A 102 -0.05 -1.73 14.87
CA LEU A 102 0.07 -2.99 15.58
C LEU A 102 -0.28 -4.11 14.62
N GLN A 103 0.65 -5.02 14.34
CA GLN A 103 0.37 -6.12 13.42
C GLN A 103 0.69 -7.47 14.05
N SER A 104 -0.13 -8.46 13.72
CA SER A 104 0.14 -9.85 14.05
C SER A 104 -0.63 -10.78 13.11
N ARG A 105 -0.03 -11.92 12.78
CA ARG A 105 -0.72 -12.96 12.01
C ARG A 105 -1.60 -13.79 12.94
N MET A 106 -2.87 -13.92 12.61
CA MET A 106 -3.88 -14.53 13.47
C MET A 106 -4.86 -15.38 12.69
N GLN A 107 -5.38 -16.39 13.37
CA GLN A 107 -6.49 -17.18 12.83
C GLN A 107 -7.77 -16.35 12.85
N VAL A 108 -8.43 -16.31 11.70
CA VAL A 108 -9.71 -15.68 11.47
C VAL A 108 -10.70 -16.72 11.02
N THR A 109 -11.90 -16.75 11.62
CA THR A 109 -12.92 -17.73 11.31
C THR A 109 -14.25 -17.08 11.01
N TYR A 110 -14.94 -17.63 10.03
CA TYR A 110 -16.31 -17.28 9.67
C TYR A 110 -17.08 -18.55 9.32
N LEU A 111 -18.15 -18.83 10.05
CA LEU A 111 -18.91 -20.07 9.92
C LEU A 111 -17.98 -21.32 10.03
N ARG A 112 -17.87 -22.09 8.95
CA ARG A 112 -16.98 -23.27 8.85
C ARG A 112 -15.60 -22.96 8.29
N TRP A 113 -15.39 -21.76 7.79
CA TRP A 113 -14.16 -21.35 7.13
C TRP A 113 -13.17 -20.76 8.13
N ASN A 114 -11.90 -21.03 7.90
CA ASN A 114 -10.83 -20.41 8.67
C ASN A 114 -9.69 -20.02 7.74
N SER A 115 -9.05 -18.92 8.07
CA SER A 115 -7.88 -18.39 7.39
C SER A 115 -6.88 -17.87 8.40
N ASN A 116 -5.62 -17.73 8.00
CA ASN A 116 -4.57 -17.16 8.85
C ASN A 116 -4.05 -15.86 8.20
N ASN A 117 -4.63 -14.74 8.59
CA ASN A 117 -4.42 -13.44 7.98
C ASN A 117 -3.61 -12.51 8.87
N GLN A 118 -3.03 -11.51 8.25
CA GLN A 118 -2.41 -10.41 8.96
C GLN A 118 -3.50 -9.48 9.48
N VAL A 119 -3.56 -9.31 10.79
CA VAL A 119 -4.48 -8.39 11.45
C VAL A 119 -3.70 -7.14 11.85
N MET A 120 -4.16 -5.99 11.38
CA MET A 120 -3.55 -4.69 11.59
C MET A 120 -4.45 -3.82 12.45
N GLY A 121 -3.90 -3.34 13.56
CA GLY A 121 -4.51 -2.32 14.40
C GLY A 121 -4.00 -0.94 14.00
N VAL A 122 -4.87 -0.11 13.42
CA VAL A 122 -4.51 1.20 12.86
C VAL A 122 -5.48 2.29 13.30
N TRP A 123 -5.15 3.55 13.05
CA TRP A 123 -6.08 4.67 13.13
C TRP A 123 -6.79 4.93 11.78
N PRO A 124 -7.91 5.67 11.75
CA PRO A 124 -8.67 5.92 10.52
C PRO A 124 -7.85 6.58 9.40
N ASP A 125 -6.91 7.46 9.76
CA ASP A 125 -6.04 8.15 8.81
C ASP A 125 -5.23 7.20 7.91
N TYR A 126 -5.02 5.95 8.35
CA TYR A 126 -4.31 4.93 7.58
C TYR A 126 -4.92 4.69 6.20
N PHE A 127 -6.24 4.66 6.11
CA PHE A 127 -6.93 4.41 4.85
C PHE A 127 -6.72 5.54 3.84
N ASP A 128 -6.74 6.78 4.31
CA ASP A 128 -6.45 7.95 3.48
C ASP A 128 -4.98 8.01 3.04
N MET A 129 -4.03 7.70 3.97
CA MET A 129 -2.59 7.71 3.66
C MET A 129 -2.23 6.79 2.51
N TYR A 130 -2.90 5.65 2.45
CA TYR A 130 -2.66 4.63 1.43
C TYR A 130 -3.72 4.63 0.34
N ASP A 131 -4.58 5.65 0.27
CA ASP A 131 -5.65 5.77 -0.74
C ASP A 131 -6.42 4.45 -0.93
N HIS A 132 -6.88 3.88 0.19
CA HIS A 132 -7.71 2.68 0.15
C HIS A 132 -9.14 3.04 -0.25
N GLY A 133 -9.61 2.53 -1.38
CA GLY A 133 -11.02 2.58 -1.77
C GLY A 133 -11.86 1.52 -1.04
N LEU A 134 -13.18 1.68 -1.05
CA LEU A 134 -14.16 0.73 -0.49
C LEU A 134 -15.04 0.16 -1.60
N ILE A 135 -15.14 -1.17 -1.67
CA ILE A 135 -16.16 -1.85 -2.48
C ILE A 135 -17.52 -1.75 -1.78
N ALA A 136 -17.53 -1.97 -0.46
CA ALA A 136 -18.76 -1.98 0.32
C ALA A 136 -18.52 -1.50 1.75
N GLY A 137 -19.55 -0.88 2.35
CA GLY A 137 -19.54 -0.49 3.75
C GLY A 137 -18.87 0.85 4.02
N ARG A 138 -18.10 0.92 5.12
CA ARG A 138 -17.44 2.13 5.61
C ARG A 138 -16.16 1.83 6.38
N TYR A 139 -15.31 2.83 6.57
CA TYR A 139 -14.21 2.76 7.52
C TYR A 139 -14.70 2.94 8.97
N PHE A 140 -13.88 2.53 9.93
CA PHE A 140 -14.13 2.86 11.33
C PHE A 140 -13.69 4.31 11.63
N THR A 141 -14.29 4.87 12.66
CA THR A 141 -14.11 6.25 13.07
C THR A 141 -13.19 6.35 14.28
N GLU A 142 -12.68 7.57 14.56
CA GLU A 142 -11.95 7.89 15.80
C GLU A 142 -12.75 7.53 17.07
N GLY A 143 -14.07 7.71 17.03
CA GLY A 143 -14.95 7.32 18.14
C GLY A 143 -14.94 5.82 18.40
N GLU A 144 -14.84 5.00 17.33
CA GLU A 144 -14.76 3.55 17.44
C GLU A 144 -13.37 3.10 17.92
N VAL A 145 -12.31 3.81 17.55
CA VAL A 145 -10.96 3.60 18.12
C VAL A 145 -11.00 3.89 19.62
N ARG A 146 -11.45 5.07 20.04
CA ARG A 146 -11.52 5.44 21.47
C ARG A 146 -12.44 4.53 22.26
N GLY A 147 -13.56 4.12 21.66
CA GLY A 147 -14.54 3.21 22.26
C GLY A 147 -14.14 1.73 22.24
N ARG A 148 -12.97 1.38 21.70
CA ARG A 148 -12.50 -0.01 21.55
C ARG A 148 -13.56 -0.91 20.93
N ARG A 149 -14.22 -0.41 19.87
CA ARG A 149 -15.29 -1.14 19.18
C ARG A 149 -14.69 -2.33 18.43
N ARG A 150 -15.42 -3.43 18.44
CA ARG A 150 -15.03 -4.67 17.74
C ARG A 150 -15.60 -4.64 16.34
N VAL A 151 -15.01 -3.80 15.49
CA VAL A 151 -15.34 -3.65 14.08
C VAL A 151 -14.11 -3.98 13.24
N ALA A 152 -14.33 -4.49 12.03
CA ALA A 152 -13.27 -4.87 11.11
C ALA A 152 -13.56 -4.37 9.70
N VAL A 153 -12.51 -3.90 9.01
CA VAL A 153 -12.51 -3.64 7.58
C VAL A 153 -11.62 -4.70 6.93
N LEU A 154 -12.13 -5.37 5.90
CA LEU A 154 -11.46 -6.49 5.25
C LEU A 154 -10.73 -6.03 4.00
N GLY A 155 -9.54 -6.57 3.76
CA GLY A 155 -8.86 -6.49 2.47
C GLY A 155 -9.61 -7.27 1.39
N TYR A 156 -9.29 -6.97 0.14
CA TYR A 156 -10.00 -7.46 -1.03
C TYR A 156 -10.11 -8.99 -1.12
N THR A 157 -9.06 -9.75 -0.80
CA THR A 157 -9.07 -11.22 -0.93
C THR A 157 -9.70 -11.96 0.26
N ILE A 158 -9.96 -11.26 1.38
CA ILE A 158 -10.47 -11.88 2.61
C ILE A 158 -11.85 -12.52 2.46
N PRO A 159 -12.84 -11.90 1.76
CA PRO A 159 -14.14 -12.52 1.53
C PRO A 159 -14.05 -13.90 0.88
N GLU A 160 -13.20 -14.07 -0.13
CA GLU A 160 -12.97 -15.35 -0.79
C GLU A 160 -12.39 -16.40 0.17
N GLN A 161 -11.41 -16.03 0.98
CA GLN A 161 -10.79 -16.91 1.98
C GLN A 161 -11.78 -17.34 3.07
N LEU A 162 -12.80 -16.53 3.34
CA LEU A 162 -13.86 -16.81 4.30
C LEU A 162 -15.09 -17.49 3.66
N GLY A 163 -14.96 -17.95 2.42
CA GLY A 163 -15.93 -18.82 1.74
C GLY A 163 -17.05 -18.13 0.97
N GLU A 164 -17.00 -16.81 0.88
CA GLU A 164 -17.85 -16.02 -0.03
C GLU A 164 -17.14 -15.93 -1.39
N ILE A 165 -17.15 -17.07 -2.13
CA ILE A 165 -16.40 -17.21 -3.39
C ILE A 165 -17.22 -16.62 -4.52
N PRO A 166 -16.79 -15.49 -5.09
CA PRO A 166 -17.39 -14.99 -6.33
C PRO A 166 -16.96 -15.89 -7.48
N THR A 167 -17.92 -16.30 -8.29
CA THR A 167 -17.66 -17.15 -9.46
C THR A 167 -17.06 -16.33 -10.60
N ASP A 168 -17.16 -15.00 -10.53
CA ASP A 168 -16.68 -14.05 -11.52
C ASP A 168 -16.32 -12.71 -10.83
N SER A 169 -15.36 -11.97 -11.38
CA SER A 169 -14.94 -10.65 -10.86
C SER A 169 -16.09 -9.65 -10.75
N SER A 170 -17.12 -9.76 -11.62
CA SER A 170 -18.33 -8.94 -11.55
C SER A 170 -19.20 -9.21 -10.30
N GLN A 171 -19.01 -10.35 -9.64
CA GLN A 171 -19.75 -10.75 -8.43
C GLN A 171 -19.03 -10.41 -7.13
N TYR A 172 -17.81 -9.87 -7.23
CA TYR A 172 -17.00 -9.58 -6.04
C TYR A 172 -17.64 -8.51 -5.14
N SER A 173 -18.27 -7.50 -5.73
CA SER A 173 -19.03 -6.49 -5.01
C SER A 173 -20.16 -7.11 -4.19
N ILE A 174 -20.86 -8.13 -4.75
CA ILE A 174 -21.94 -8.84 -4.06
C ILE A 174 -21.40 -9.65 -2.87
N ALA A 175 -20.28 -10.35 -3.06
CA ALA A 175 -19.65 -11.11 -1.98
C ALA A 175 -19.16 -10.19 -0.84
N ALA A 176 -18.62 -9.04 -1.18
CA ALA A 176 -18.22 -8.01 -0.22
C ALA A 176 -19.44 -7.44 0.55
N GLU A 177 -20.52 -7.11 -0.15
CA GLU A 177 -21.76 -6.62 0.47
C GLU A 177 -22.40 -7.65 1.41
N LEU A 178 -22.35 -8.94 1.05
CA LEU A 178 -22.89 -10.02 1.89
C LEU A 178 -22.16 -10.17 3.22
N LEU A 179 -20.88 -9.84 3.29
CA LEU A 179 -20.09 -9.90 4.53
C LEU A 179 -20.25 -8.65 5.40
N VAL A 180 -20.60 -7.50 4.85
CA VAL A 180 -20.85 -6.30 5.65
C VAL A 180 -22.03 -6.53 6.59
N GLY A 181 -21.84 -6.22 7.87
CA GLY A 181 -22.79 -6.48 8.96
C GLY A 181 -22.73 -7.90 9.53
N LYS A 182 -21.90 -8.81 8.96
CA LYS A 182 -21.68 -10.16 9.52
C LYS A 182 -20.60 -10.11 10.61
N THR A 183 -20.57 -11.16 11.41
CA THR A 183 -19.59 -11.30 12.48
C THR A 183 -18.57 -12.37 12.13
N ILE A 184 -17.31 -11.97 12.06
CA ILE A 184 -16.15 -12.85 11.97
C ILE A 184 -15.52 -13.01 13.36
N GLN A 185 -14.71 -14.04 13.56
CA GLN A 185 -13.95 -14.20 14.78
C GLN A 185 -12.45 -14.04 14.50
N VAL A 186 -11.82 -13.11 15.17
CA VAL A 186 -10.36 -12.92 15.15
C VAL A 186 -9.82 -13.47 16.46
N ARG A 187 -9.06 -14.56 16.40
CA ARG A 187 -8.56 -15.25 17.59
C ARG A 187 -9.68 -15.60 18.60
N GLY A 188 -10.84 -15.99 18.09
CA GLY A 188 -12.02 -16.33 18.92
C GLY A 188 -12.80 -15.12 19.44
N ILE A 189 -12.41 -13.91 19.15
CA ILE A 189 -13.10 -12.67 19.55
C ILE A 189 -13.98 -12.22 18.39
N PRO A 190 -15.29 -11.98 18.62
CA PRO A 190 -16.21 -11.56 17.57
C PRO A 190 -15.97 -10.10 17.14
N PHE A 191 -15.91 -9.87 15.83
CA PHE A 191 -15.81 -8.56 15.17
C PHE A 191 -16.91 -8.43 14.12
N GLU A 192 -17.59 -7.30 14.10
CA GLU A 192 -18.52 -6.93 13.04
C GLU A 192 -17.75 -6.43 11.83
N VAL A 193 -17.97 -7.01 10.65
CA VAL A 193 -17.43 -6.52 9.39
C VAL A 193 -18.21 -5.27 8.99
N ILE A 194 -17.53 -4.13 8.86
CA ILE A 194 -18.16 -2.86 8.52
C ILE A 194 -17.78 -2.34 7.14
N GLY A 195 -16.77 -2.92 6.50
CA GLY A 195 -16.36 -2.56 5.16
C GLY A 195 -15.43 -3.59 4.52
N VAL A 196 -15.34 -3.54 3.20
CA VAL A 196 -14.42 -4.33 2.36
C VAL A 196 -13.74 -3.38 1.40
N LEU A 197 -12.40 -3.45 1.35
CA LEU A 197 -11.55 -2.59 0.53
C LEU A 197 -11.55 -3.01 -0.94
N GLU A 198 -11.25 -2.04 -1.81
CA GLU A 198 -10.95 -2.29 -3.21
C GLU A 198 -9.61 -3.01 -3.40
N GLU A 199 -9.46 -3.66 -4.55
CA GLU A 199 -8.23 -4.32 -4.94
C GLU A 199 -7.10 -3.30 -5.15
N LYS A 200 -6.00 -3.50 -4.45
CA LYS A 200 -4.76 -2.74 -4.67
C LYS A 200 -3.69 -3.53 -5.43
N GLY A 201 -3.84 -4.83 -5.43
CA GLY A 201 -2.86 -5.74 -5.99
C GLY A 201 -1.65 -5.97 -5.07
N ASP A 202 -0.92 -7.02 -5.36
CA ASP A 202 0.31 -7.36 -4.65
C ASP A 202 1.45 -6.44 -5.09
N ALA A 203 1.89 -5.54 -4.23
CA ALA A 203 3.09 -4.74 -4.44
C ALA A 203 4.28 -5.39 -3.71
N MET A 204 5.04 -6.21 -4.44
CA MET A 204 6.24 -6.91 -3.95
C MET A 204 6.03 -7.72 -2.66
N TRP A 205 6.36 -7.14 -1.49
CA TRP A 205 6.19 -7.77 -0.16
C TRP A 205 4.95 -7.30 0.59
N LEU A 206 4.33 -6.21 0.16
CA LEU A 206 3.07 -5.71 0.72
C LEU A 206 1.92 -6.45 0.05
N ARG A 207 1.11 -7.14 0.86
CA ARG A 207 -0.12 -7.80 0.43
C ARG A 207 -1.31 -7.11 1.09
N PRO A 208 -1.63 -5.86 0.69
CA PRO A 208 -2.68 -5.08 1.32
C PRO A 208 -4.04 -5.77 1.23
N ASP A 209 -4.25 -6.55 0.17
CA ASP A 209 -5.49 -7.24 -0.09
C ASP A 209 -5.72 -8.44 0.85
N ASP A 210 -4.65 -8.97 1.48
CA ASP A 210 -4.69 -10.12 2.41
C ASP A 210 -4.63 -9.68 3.89
N GLN A 211 -5.14 -8.50 4.20
CA GLN A 211 -5.09 -7.92 5.54
C GLN A 211 -6.48 -7.64 6.11
N ILE A 212 -6.56 -7.64 7.43
CA ILE A 212 -7.77 -7.28 8.17
C ILE A 212 -7.42 -6.10 9.09
N PHE A 213 -8.15 -5.01 8.94
CA PHE A 213 -7.93 -3.79 9.68
C PHE A 213 -8.95 -3.66 10.81
N ILE A 214 -8.47 -3.42 12.00
CA ILE A 214 -9.29 -3.20 13.20
C ILE A 214 -8.82 -1.93 13.93
N PRO A 215 -9.66 -1.29 14.76
CA PRO A 215 -9.24 -0.14 15.56
C PRO A 215 -8.02 -0.49 16.43
N GLN A 216 -6.99 0.37 16.38
CA GLN A 216 -5.70 0.13 17.07
C GLN A 216 -5.89 -0.22 18.57
N SER A 217 -6.74 0.51 19.28
CA SER A 217 -6.98 0.25 20.70
C SER A 217 -7.66 -1.10 20.95
N THR A 218 -8.52 -1.56 20.01
CA THR A 218 -9.12 -2.90 20.06
C THR A 218 -8.08 -3.97 19.82
N ALA A 219 -7.18 -3.74 18.83
CA ALA A 219 -6.04 -4.62 18.57
C ALA A 219 -5.19 -4.77 19.84
N GLN A 220 -4.75 -3.67 20.41
CA GLN A 220 -3.89 -3.64 21.59
C GLN A 220 -4.49 -4.38 22.78
N TYR A 221 -5.67 -3.95 23.22
CA TYR A 221 -6.22 -4.41 24.50
C TYR A 221 -7.02 -5.70 24.42
N ARG A 222 -7.61 -6.03 23.26
CA ARG A 222 -8.49 -7.20 23.13
C ARG A 222 -7.81 -8.39 22.44
N VAL A 223 -6.98 -8.11 21.46
CA VAL A 223 -6.47 -9.14 20.55
C VAL A 223 -5.00 -9.48 20.84
N MET A 224 -4.17 -8.47 21.08
CA MET A 224 -2.71 -8.61 21.24
C MET A 224 -2.23 -8.60 22.68
N GLY A 225 -3.15 -8.65 23.66
CA GLY A 225 -2.82 -8.87 25.08
C GLY A 225 -2.21 -7.66 25.79
N GLY A 226 -2.58 -6.44 25.39
CA GLY A 226 -2.15 -5.20 26.06
C GLY A 226 -0.73 -4.75 25.76
N ARG A 227 -0.11 -5.30 24.72
CA ARG A 227 1.23 -4.89 24.30
C ARG A 227 1.21 -3.45 23.80
N ASP A 228 2.08 -2.64 24.36
CA ASP A 228 2.26 -1.23 24.01
C ASP A 228 3.40 -1.01 23.01
N ARG A 229 3.84 -2.08 22.37
CA ARG A 229 4.94 -2.05 21.41
C ARG A 229 4.38 -1.95 19.99
N LEU A 230 4.58 -0.81 19.36
CA LEU A 230 4.27 -0.61 17.95
C LEU A 230 5.30 -1.28 17.04
N GLY A 231 4.84 -1.78 15.91
CA GLY A 231 5.70 -2.21 14.80
C GLY A 231 6.25 -1.02 14.05
N SER A 232 5.38 -0.06 13.75
CA SER A 232 5.69 1.16 13.01
C SER A 232 4.73 2.28 13.39
N ILE A 233 5.11 3.52 13.10
CA ILE A 233 4.20 4.65 12.99
C ILE A 233 4.28 5.16 11.56
N TYR A 234 3.12 5.33 10.93
CA TYR A 234 3.01 5.94 9.61
C TYR A 234 2.67 7.41 9.75
N ALA A 235 3.31 8.23 8.92
CA ALA A 235 3.03 9.64 8.82
C ALA A 235 2.93 10.03 7.34
N SER A 236 1.99 10.88 6.96
CA SER A 236 1.93 11.40 5.60
C SER A 236 1.66 12.90 5.59
N THR A 237 2.22 13.56 4.57
CA THR A 237 1.96 14.94 4.21
C THR A 237 0.88 15.02 3.13
N GLU A 238 0.30 16.19 2.92
CA GLU A 238 -0.60 16.42 1.79
C GLU A 238 0.15 16.49 0.45
N THR A 239 1.38 17.03 0.49
CA THR A 239 2.21 17.20 -0.71
C THR A 239 3.61 16.61 -0.54
N PRO A 240 4.23 16.07 -1.61
CA PRO A 240 5.60 15.55 -1.54
C PRO A 240 6.65 16.60 -1.16
N GLU A 241 6.41 17.87 -1.47
CA GLU A 241 7.33 18.99 -1.18
C GLU A 241 7.50 19.21 0.33
N GLU A 242 6.49 18.86 1.13
CA GLU A 242 6.50 18.99 2.59
C GLU A 242 7.27 17.88 3.29
N MET A 243 7.69 16.84 2.56
CA MET A 243 8.31 15.64 3.12
C MET A 243 9.55 15.94 3.95
N ASN A 244 10.43 16.81 3.47
CA ASN A 244 11.65 17.17 4.21
C ASN A 244 11.34 17.89 5.52
N GLN A 245 10.31 18.75 5.52
CA GLN A 245 9.83 19.40 6.73
C GLN A 245 9.22 18.40 7.69
N ALA A 246 8.44 17.44 7.18
CA ALA A 246 7.85 16.38 7.97
C ALA A 246 8.91 15.52 8.67
N ILE A 247 9.95 15.11 7.94
CA ILE A 247 11.08 14.35 8.51
C ILE A 247 11.75 15.11 9.64
N ALA A 248 12.02 16.40 9.45
CA ALA A 248 12.65 17.24 10.48
C ALA A 248 11.78 17.39 11.74
N GLU A 249 10.45 17.57 11.55
CA GLU A 249 9.51 17.67 12.67
C GLU A 249 9.36 16.34 13.41
N ILE A 250 9.25 15.23 12.69
CA ILE A 250 9.19 13.90 13.29
C ILE A 250 10.47 13.61 14.09
N ASP A 251 11.66 13.87 13.52
CA ASP A 251 12.94 13.67 14.22
C ASP A 251 13.00 14.50 15.50
N ARG A 252 12.61 15.78 15.43
CA ARG A 252 12.57 16.68 16.58
C ARG A 252 11.66 16.16 17.70
N ILE A 253 10.45 15.76 17.35
CA ILE A 253 9.45 15.28 18.33
C ILE A 253 9.89 13.96 18.94
N MET A 254 10.28 12.99 18.11
CA MET A 254 10.69 11.66 18.57
C MET A 254 11.95 11.72 19.46
N ARG A 255 12.96 12.51 19.10
CA ARG A 255 14.15 12.70 19.97
C ARG A 255 13.78 13.24 21.33
N ARG A 256 12.81 14.15 21.41
CA ARG A 256 12.36 14.68 22.69
C ARG A 256 11.59 13.64 23.51
N GLU A 257 10.65 12.90 22.90
CA GLU A 257 9.88 11.85 23.59
C GLU A 257 10.81 10.75 24.12
N HIS A 258 11.77 10.35 23.32
CA HIS A 258 12.77 9.33 23.69
C HIS A 258 13.93 9.88 24.53
N ARG A 259 13.96 11.20 24.82
CA ARG A 259 14.99 11.89 25.60
C ARG A 259 16.41 11.70 25.06
N ILE A 260 16.55 11.65 23.74
CA ILE A 260 17.82 11.51 23.04
C ILE A 260 18.57 12.84 23.12
N LEU A 261 19.80 12.82 23.62
CA LEU A 261 20.62 14.03 23.77
C LEU A 261 21.17 14.51 22.43
N PRO A 262 21.46 15.82 22.29
CA PRO A 262 22.13 16.33 21.10
C PRO A 262 23.47 15.61 20.86
N GLY A 263 23.63 15.06 19.66
CA GLY A 263 24.84 14.30 19.27
C GLY A 263 24.76 12.79 19.49
N GLU A 264 23.72 12.28 20.12
CA GLU A 264 23.44 10.84 20.18
C GLU A 264 22.71 10.36 18.93
N ASP A 265 22.96 9.11 18.56
CA ASP A 265 22.27 8.46 17.45
C ASP A 265 20.79 8.27 17.79
N ALA A 266 19.92 8.36 16.76
CA ALA A 266 18.50 8.12 16.92
C ALA A 266 18.25 6.62 17.14
N ASP A 267 17.38 6.30 18.10
CA ASP A 267 16.91 4.95 18.39
C ASP A 267 15.68 4.54 17.54
N PHE A 268 15.40 5.32 16.54
CA PHE A 268 14.39 5.11 15.52
C PHE A 268 14.93 5.41 14.13
N SER A 269 14.24 4.94 13.09
CA SER A 269 14.55 5.24 11.70
C SER A 269 13.32 5.79 10.99
N ILE A 270 13.49 6.84 10.21
CA ILE A 270 12.45 7.39 9.35
C ILE A 270 12.81 7.01 7.91
N ARG A 271 11.89 6.33 7.23
CA ARG A 271 12.08 5.91 5.85
C ARG A 271 10.94 6.43 4.98
N ASN A 272 11.29 6.96 3.83
CA ASN A 272 10.31 7.27 2.80
C ASN A 272 10.05 6.01 1.97
N SER A 273 8.80 5.80 1.57
CA SER A 273 8.43 4.70 0.65
C SER A 273 9.18 4.80 -0.68
N THR A 274 9.53 6.00 -1.12
CA THR A 274 10.27 6.25 -2.36
C THR A 274 11.74 5.80 -2.27
N ASP A 275 12.40 5.98 -1.11
CA ASP A 275 13.80 5.58 -0.90
C ASP A 275 13.99 4.06 -1.01
N LEU A 276 12.96 3.30 -0.68
CA LEU A 276 12.96 1.84 -0.84
C LEU A 276 13.03 1.45 -2.32
N LEU A 277 12.34 2.18 -3.19
CA LEU A 277 12.33 1.92 -4.64
C LEU A 277 13.66 2.29 -5.30
N GLU A 278 14.29 3.38 -4.89
CA GLU A 278 15.61 3.77 -5.41
C GLU A 278 16.67 2.72 -5.08
N THR A 279 16.60 2.13 -3.90
CA THR A 279 17.53 1.07 -3.47
C THR A 279 17.36 -0.21 -4.32
N PHE A 280 16.13 -0.51 -4.76
CA PHE A 280 15.86 -1.68 -5.62
C PHE A 280 16.24 -1.44 -7.08
N ASN A 281 16.07 -0.23 -7.59
CA ASN A 281 16.43 0.10 -8.97
C ASN A 281 17.95 0.24 -9.18
N ALA A 282 18.72 0.34 -8.09
CA ALA A 282 20.18 0.44 -8.11
C ALA A 282 20.91 -0.92 -8.04
N THR A 283 20.19 -2.05 -7.95
CA THR A 283 20.74 -3.41 -7.87
C THR A 283 20.44 -4.21 -9.11
#